data_45d8ae08f1f4950b608b6486dac00639
#
_entry.id   45d8ae08f1f4950b608b6486dac00639
#
_cell.length_a   1.000
_cell.length_b   1.000
_cell.length_c   1.000
_cell.angle_alpha   90.00
_cell.angle_beta   90.00
_cell.angle_gamma   90.00
#
_symmetry.space_group_name_H-M   'P 1'
#
loop_
_entity.id
_entity.type
_entity.pdbx_description
1 polymer ?
#
loop_
_entity_poly.entity_id
_entity_poly.type
_entity_poly.pdbx_seq_one_letter_code
_entity_poly.pdbx_strand_id
1 'polypeptide(L)'
;ILAQCIIQKGKNLFTINTDEAALRIEENLPYVYKAEIKRKLPDTIEIKVTDAKVAYSLLCEDNTYILLDNNFKVLEKGAQMATGIIINNTDVKSAKPGHKIQFKNSDVGTCLERMANCIKENNFTEITSIYSKNVSDNYVVYDNRITFKLGNSKDLDTKITKGLAACDKLNSSSPNATGTMTVSTDKSIYFTEE
;
A
#
# COMPACT_ATOMS: atom_id res chain seq x y z
N ILE A 1 8.01 -13.25 19.24
CA ILE A 1 8.24 -11.88 19.72
C ILE A 1 9.47 -11.84 20.64
N LEU A 2 9.46 -12.52 21.81
CA LEU A 2 10.56 -12.45 22.78
C LEU A 2 11.93 -12.84 22.21
N ALA A 3 12.01 -13.83 21.33
CA ALA A 3 13.26 -14.22 20.68
C ALA A 3 13.84 -13.14 19.77
N GLN A 4 13.00 -12.25 19.22
CA GLN A 4 13.42 -11.20 18.28
C GLN A 4 13.87 -9.90 18.97
N CYS A 5 13.37 -9.61 20.17
CA CYS A 5 13.71 -8.36 20.85
C CYS A 5 15.06 -8.40 21.60
N ILE A 6 15.72 -9.58 21.70
CA ILE A 6 17.02 -9.79 22.40
C ILE A 6 16.98 -9.32 23.86
N ILE A 7 15.81 -9.24 24.47
CA ILE A 7 15.64 -8.93 25.88
C ILE A 7 15.75 -10.23 26.66
N GLN A 8 16.78 -10.34 27.54
CA GLN A 8 17.01 -11.52 28.36
C GLN A 8 16.59 -11.26 29.80
N LYS A 9 15.94 -12.25 30.41
CA LYS A 9 15.63 -12.23 31.85
C LYS A 9 16.91 -12.06 32.68
N GLY A 10 16.84 -11.25 33.72
CA GLY A 10 17.98 -10.99 34.64
C GLY A 10 18.93 -9.88 34.21
N LYS A 11 18.73 -9.27 33.03
CA LYS A 11 19.46 -8.04 32.65
C LYS A 11 18.88 -6.81 33.32
N ASN A 12 19.78 -5.84 33.60
CA ASN A 12 19.34 -4.55 34.14
C ASN A 12 18.38 -3.85 33.20
N LEU A 13 17.20 -3.51 33.71
CA LEU A 13 16.12 -2.88 32.96
C LEU A 13 16.53 -1.55 32.30
N PHE A 14 17.41 -0.80 32.96
CA PHE A 14 17.87 0.51 32.50
C PHE A 14 18.87 0.44 31.33
N THR A 15 19.53 -0.71 31.15
CA THR A 15 20.48 -0.92 30.03
C THR A 15 19.80 -1.40 28.74
N ILE A 16 18.52 -1.73 28.80
CA ILE A 16 17.76 -2.21 27.63
C ILE A 16 17.38 -1.03 26.75
N ASN A 17 17.83 -1.02 25.50
CA ASN A 17 17.34 -0.06 24.49
C ASN A 17 15.97 -0.51 23.97
N THR A 18 14.91 0.12 24.48
CA THR A 18 13.51 -0.23 24.14
C THR A 18 13.16 0.08 22.69
N ASP A 19 13.70 1.16 22.14
CA ASP A 19 13.40 1.60 20.77
C ASP A 19 14.07 0.67 19.75
N GLU A 20 15.33 0.30 19.99
CA GLU A 20 16.02 -0.68 19.16
C GLU A 20 15.35 -2.05 19.21
N ALA A 21 14.90 -2.49 20.38
CA ALA A 21 14.20 -3.75 20.55
C ALA A 21 12.84 -3.74 19.82
N ALA A 22 12.12 -2.61 19.83
CA ALA A 22 10.87 -2.43 19.08
C ALA A 22 11.10 -2.51 17.57
N LEU A 23 12.09 -1.78 17.03
CA LEU A 23 12.46 -1.83 15.61
C LEU A 23 12.82 -3.24 15.16
N ARG A 24 13.58 -3.99 15.97
CA ARG A 24 13.93 -5.39 15.66
C ARG A 24 12.71 -6.30 15.59
N ILE A 25 11.70 -6.09 16.43
CA ILE A 25 10.44 -6.82 16.37
C ILE A 25 9.73 -6.50 15.05
N GLU A 26 9.62 -5.22 14.71
CA GLU A 26 8.91 -4.75 13.50
C GLU A 26 9.59 -5.23 12.21
N GLU A 27 10.92 -5.29 12.16
CA GLU A 27 11.69 -5.75 11.01
C GLU A 27 11.70 -7.27 10.85
N ASN A 28 11.77 -8.01 11.96
CA ASN A 28 11.89 -9.48 11.92
C ASN A 28 10.54 -10.20 11.95
N LEU A 29 9.47 -9.49 12.30
CA LEU A 29 8.10 -10.00 12.28
C LEU A 29 7.24 -9.15 11.32
N PRO A 30 7.19 -9.51 10.03
CA PRO A 30 6.55 -8.70 8.99
C PRO A 30 5.12 -8.28 9.34
N TYR A 31 4.32 -9.16 9.94
CA TYR A 31 2.95 -8.91 10.35
C TYR A 31 2.79 -8.09 11.64
N VAL A 32 3.89 -7.62 12.24
CA VAL A 32 3.84 -6.60 13.30
C VAL A 32 3.95 -5.22 12.68
N TYR A 33 2.86 -4.43 12.77
CA TYR A 33 2.85 -3.05 12.29
C TYR A 33 3.66 -2.14 13.20
N LYS A 34 3.44 -2.25 14.51
CA LYS A 34 4.09 -1.43 15.54
C LYS A 34 4.33 -2.24 16.81
N ALA A 35 5.52 -2.09 17.39
CA ALA A 35 5.86 -2.60 18.70
C ALA A 35 6.13 -1.44 19.67
N GLU A 36 5.50 -1.46 20.83
CA GLU A 36 5.74 -0.52 21.93
C GLU A 36 6.31 -1.28 23.12
N ILE A 37 7.49 -0.88 23.58
CA ILE A 37 8.17 -1.50 24.72
C ILE A 37 8.28 -0.50 25.85
N LYS A 38 7.68 -0.83 26.99
CA LYS A 38 7.66 0.02 28.19
C LYS A 38 8.29 -0.70 29.37
N ARG A 39 9.11 0.03 30.13
CA ARG A 39 9.63 -0.45 31.42
C ARG A 39 8.58 -0.22 32.50
N LYS A 40 8.20 -1.27 33.20
CA LYS A 40 7.38 -1.22 34.42
C LYS A 40 8.25 -1.61 35.61
N LEU A 41 8.59 -0.63 36.42
CA LEU A 41 9.39 -0.84 37.61
C LEU A 41 8.63 -1.72 38.63
N PRO A 42 9.37 -2.54 39.42
CA PRO A 42 10.83 -2.57 39.51
C PRO A 42 11.55 -3.47 38.49
N ASP A 43 10.90 -4.44 37.84
CA ASP A 43 11.55 -5.57 37.19
C ASP A 43 10.90 -6.06 35.87
N THR A 44 9.91 -5.34 35.36
CA THR A 44 9.05 -5.81 34.25
C THR A 44 9.25 -4.99 32.98
N ILE A 45 9.26 -5.70 31.82
CA ILE A 45 9.10 -5.10 30.48
C ILE A 45 7.72 -5.48 29.93
N GLU A 46 6.94 -4.49 29.53
CA GLU A 46 5.69 -4.66 28.81
C GLU A 46 5.94 -4.45 27.31
N ILE A 47 5.53 -5.42 26.50
CA ILE A 47 5.61 -5.35 25.03
C ILE A 47 4.18 -5.38 24.50
N LYS A 48 3.76 -4.32 23.82
CA LYS A 48 2.50 -4.25 23.06
C LYS A 48 2.82 -4.28 21.57
N VAL A 49 2.11 -5.11 20.83
CA VAL A 49 2.22 -5.18 19.37
C VAL A 49 0.87 -4.87 18.74
N THR A 50 0.94 -4.19 17.59
CA THR A 50 -0.21 -3.95 16.72
C THR A 50 0.02 -4.71 15.43
N ASP A 51 -0.99 -5.44 14.95
CA ASP A 51 -0.88 -6.24 13.75
C ASP A 51 -0.87 -5.38 12.49
N ALA A 52 -0.03 -5.75 11.53
CA ALA A 52 -0.09 -5.22 10.17
C ALA A 52 -1.19 -5.95 9.38
N LYS A 53 -1.97 -5.18 8.63
CA LYS A 53 -3.01 -5.71 7.73
C LYS A 53 -2.55 -5.56 6.30
N VAL A 54 -2.84 -6.58 5.47
CA VAL A 54 -2.64 -6.49 4.03
C VAL A 54 -3.55 -5.40 3.46
N ALA A 55 -2.96 -4.47 2.73
CA ALA A 55 -3.66 -3.40 2.03
C ALA A 55 -3.51 -3.52 0.51
N TYR A 56 -2.34 -3.99 0.07
CA TYR A 56 -2.01 -4.09 -1.35
C TYR A 56 -1.40 -5.46 -1.66
N SER A 57 -1.65 -5.92 -2.89
CA SER A 57 -1.03 -7.11 -3.48
C SER A 57 -0.33 -6.73 -4.78
N LEU A 58 0.99 -6.79 -4.79
CA LEU A 58 1.77 -6.53 -5.99
C LEU A 58 1.91 -7.82 -6.79
N LEU A 59 1.40 -7.81 -8.04
CA LEU A 59 1.49 -8.94 -8.95
C LEU A 59 2.91 -9.11 -9.47
N CYS A 60 3.47 -10.32 -9.32
CA CYS A 60 4.77 -10.72 -9.84
C CYS A 60 4.66 -11.40 -11.21
N GLU A 61 5.77 -11.51 -11.93
CA GLU A 61 5.83 -12.14 -13.25
C GLU A 61 5.46 -13.64 -13.22
N ASP A 62 5.68 -14.31 -12.09
CA ASP A 62 5.34 -15.72 -11.86
C ASP A 62 3.89 -15.96 -11.42
N ASN A 63 3.03 -14.94 -11.54
CA ASN A 63 1.62 -14.93 -11.08
C ASN A 63 1.46 -15.13 -9.57
N THR A 64 2.49 -14.94 -8.78
CA THR A 64 2.38 -14.82 -7.33
C THR A 64 2.24 -13.36 -6.91
N TYR A 65 2.00 -13.12 -5.61
CA TYR A 65 1.84 -11.78 -5.08
C TYR A 65 2.85 -11.49 -3.96
N ILE A 66 3.28 -10.23 -3.91
CA ILE A 66 3.92 -9.66 -2.73
C ILE A 66 2.84 -8.89 -1.97
N LEU A 67 2.55 -9.33 -0.75
CA LEU A 67 1.57 -8.68 0.13
C LEU A 67 2.22 -7.53 0.87
N LEU A 68 1.57 -6.37 0.85
CA LEU A 68 2.06 -5.14 1.45
C LEU A 68 1.04 -4.56 2.43
N ASP A 69 1.53 -3.92 3.48
CA ASP A 69 0.68 -3.12 4.36
C ASP A 69 0.43 -1.70 3.78
N ASN A 70 -0.30 -0.88 4.53
CA ASN A 70 -0.62 0.51 4.18
C ASN A 70 0.59 1.44 4.00
N ASN A 71 1.77 1.05 4.47
CA ASN A 71 3.02 1.80 4.36
C ASN A 71 3.98 1.18 3.33
N PHE A 72 3.48 0.27 2.50
CA PHE A 72 4.28 -0.48 1.53
C PHE A 72 5.37 -1.36 2.17
N LYS A 73 5.18 -1.75 3.43
CA LYS A 73 6.00 -2.75 4.10
C LYS A 73 5.64 -4.13 3.56
N VAL A 74 6.64 -4.91 3.19
CA VAL A 74 6.46 -6.28 2.71
C VAL A 74 6.09 -7.19 3.88
N LEU A 75 4.90 -7.78 3.81
CA LEU A 75 4.41 -8.75 4.77
C LEU A 75 4.78 -10.18 4.36
N GLU A 76 4.55 -10.51 3.09
CA GLU A 76 4.76 -11.84 2.54
C GLU A 76 5.16 -11.77 1.06
N LYS A 77 5.89 -12.81 0.59
CA LYS A 77 6.24 -13.01 -0.82
C LYS A 77 5.76 -14.38 -1.29
N GLY A 78 5.35 -14.45 -2.55
CA GLY A 78 4.91 -15.71 -3.15
C GLY A 78 3.52 -16.13 -2.72
N ALA A 79 2.69 -15.21 -2.25
CA ALA A 79 1.28 -15.48 -1.94
C ALA A 79 0.52 -15.88 -3.21
N GLN A 80 -0.35 -16.88 -3.10
CA GLN A 80 -1.10 -17.42 -4.25
C GLN A 80 -2.39 -16.63 -4.52
N MET A 81 -2.82 -15.81 -3.58
CA MET A 81 -4.06 -15.03 -3.68
C MET A 81 -3.80 -13.55 -3.37
N ALA A 82 -4.40 -12.69 -4.18
CA ALA A 82 -4.40 -11.26 -3.92
C ALA A 82 -5.35 -10.90 -2.77
N THR A 83 -4.99 -9.90 -2.01
CA THR A 83 -5.81 -9.29 -0.96
C THR A 83 -5.64 -7.77 -1.02
N GLY A 84 -6.75 -7.03 -0.90
CA GLY A 84 -6.74 -5.57 -1.01
C GLY A 84 -6.58 -5.08 -2.44
N ILE A 85 -6.00 -3.89 -2.62
CA ILE A 85 -5.84 -3.26 -3.94
C ILE A 85 -4.66 -3.91 -4.68
N ILE A 86 -4.88 -4.26 -5.94
CA ILE A 86 -3.83 -4.88 -6.77
C ILE A 86 -2.92 -3.79 -7.35
N ILE A 87 -1.61 -4.00 -7.23
CA ILE A 87 -0.59 -3.19 -7.91
C ILE A 87 -0.06 -4.00 -9.08
N ASN A 88 -0.27 -3.50 -10.28
CA ASN A 88 0.14 -4.17 -11.51
C ASN A 88 1.42 -3.57 -12.12
N ASN A 89 2.13 -4.38 -12.90
CA ASN A 89 3.20 -3.96 -13.81
C ASN A 89 4.26 -3.05 -13.18
N THR A 90 4.84 -3.47 -12.08
CA THR A 90 5.82 -2.64 -11.36
C THR A 90 7.11 -3.40 -11.14
N ASP A 91 8.21 -2.84 -11.62
CA ASP A 91 9.54 -3.38 -11.46
C ASP A 91 10.04 -3.22 -10.02
N VAL A 92 10.19 -4.32 -9.32
CA VAL A 92 10.69 -4.37 -7.94
C VAL A 92 12.23 -4.50 -7.94
N LYS A 93 12.89 -3.63 -7.18
CA LYS A 93 14.32 -3.71 -6.89
C LYS A 93 14.60 -4.64 -5.71
N SER A 94 13.81 -4.49 -4.64
CA SER A 94 13.92 -5.29 -3.43
C SER A 94 12.57 -5.41 -2.71
N ALA A 95 12.26 -6.62 -2.28
CA ALA A 95 11.08 -6.93 -1.47
C ALA A 95 11.48 -7.89 -0.35
N LYS A 96 12.08 -7.35 0.72
CA LYS A 96 12.45 -8.13 1.90
C LYS A 96 11.32 -8.05 2.93
N PRO A 97 10.75 -9.19 3.39
CA PRO A 97 9.74 -9.18 4.44
C PRO A 97 10.19 -8.39 5.66
N GLY A 98 9.29 -7.61 6.24
CA GLY A 98 9.55 -6.71 7.37
C GLY A 98 10.06 -5.31 6.97
N HIS A 99 10.45 -5.10 5.71
CA HIS A 99 11.01 -3.84 5.22
C HIS A 99 10.10 -3.22 4.15
N LYS A 100 10.23 -1.90 3.97
CA LYS A 100 9.52 -1.20 2.88
C LYS A 100 10.02 -1.71 1.52
N ILE A 101 9.09 -1.98 0.61
CA ILE A 101 9.42 -2.38 -0.77
C ILE A 101 10.21 -1.28 -1.47
N GLN A 102 11.14 -1.68 -2.32
CA GLN A 102 11.91 -0.77 -3.16
C GLN A 102 11.63 -1.06 -4.63
N PHE A 103 11.25 -0.03 -5.39
CA PHE A 103 11.05 -0.10 -6.82
C PHE A 103 12.35 0.23 -7.58
N LYS A 104 12.54 -0.34 -8.78
CA LYS A 104 13.70 0.00 -9.63
C LYS A 104 13.68 1.48 -9.99
N ASN A 105 12.51 2.01 -10.32
CA ASN A 105 12.29 3.43 -10.53
C ASN A 105 11.60 4.02 -9.27
N SER A 106 12.30 4.86 -8.53
CA SER A 106 11.79 5.51 -7.32
C SER A 106 10.60 6.42 -7.57
N ASP A 107 10.54 7.05 -8.76
CA ASP A 107 9.47 7.97 -9.09
C ASP A 107 8.15 7.22 -9.34
N VAL A 108 8.22 6.01 -9.91
CA VAL A 108 7.09 5.10 -10.02
C VAL A 108 6.58 4.71 -8.63
N GLY A 109 7.50 4.37 -7.72
CA GLY A 109 7.16 4.09 -6.32
C GLY A 109 6.43 5.26 -5.66
N THR A 110 6.92 6.48 -5.87
CA THR A 110 6.29 7.72 -5.35
C THR A 110 4.89 7.92 -5.93
N CYS A 111 4.68 7.68 -7.23
CA CYS A 111 3.35 7.75 -7.85
C CYS A 111 2.37 6.74 -7.23
N LEU A 112 2.81 5.49 -7.04
CA LEU A 112 2.01 4.43 -6.43
C LEU A 112 1.64 4.79 -4.98
N GLU A 113 2.59 5.26 -4.18
CA GLU A 113 2.36 5.68 -2.80
C GLU A 113 1.38 6.86 -2.71
N ARG A 114 1.48 7.83 -3.62
CA ARG A 114 0.52 8.96 -3.66
C ARG A 114 -0.89 8.49 -4.01
N MET A 115 -1.05 7.67 -5.03
CA MET A 115 -2.36 7.10 -5.38
C MET A 115 -2.94 6.28 -4.22
N ALA A 116 -2.13 5.44 -3.60
CA ALA A 116 -2.51 4.63 -2.45
C ALA A 116 -2.94 5.48 -1.23
N ASN A 117 -2.20 6.54 -0.93
CA ASN A 117 -2.54 7.46 0.15
C ASN A 117 -3.85 8.21 -0.13
N CYS A 118 -4.04 8.71 -1.35
CA CYS A 118 -5.30 9.35 -1.75
C CYS A 118 -6.50 8.42 -1.55
N ILE A 119 -6.39 7.17 -1.99
CA ILE A 119 -7.44 6.16 -1.84
C ILE A 119 -7.74 5.90 -0.36
N LYS A 120 -6.71 5.73 0.45
CA LYS A 120 -6.84 5.45 1.89
C LYS A 120 -7.44 6.64 2.65
N GLU A 121 -6.94 7.86 2.45
CA GLU A 121 -7.37 9.07 3.17
C GLU A 121 -8.81 9.43 2.86
N ASN A 122 -9.28 9.16 1.65
CA ASN A 122 -10.65 9.41 1.23
C ASN A 122 -11.56 8.18 1.35
N ASN A 123 -11.04 7.05 1.85
CA ASN A 123 -11.79 5.79 2.02
C ASN A 123 -12.50 5.33 0.72
N PHE A 124 -11.79 5.41 -0.41
CA PHE A 124 -12.33 4.99 -1.72
C PHE A 124 -12.28 3.46 -1.83
N THR A 125 -13.37 2.80 -1.47
CA THR A 125 -13.49 1.34 -1.38
C THR A 125 -13.67 0.64 -2.73
N GLU A 126 -14.12 1.38 -3.73
CA GLU A 126 -14.43 0.87 -5.07
C GLU A 126 -13.19 0.73 -5.96
N ILE A 127 -12.05 1.25 -5.52
CA ILE A 127 -10.78 1.12 -6.25
C ILE A 127 -10.21 -0.28 -6.03
N THR A 128 -10.04 -1.02 -7.12
CA THR A 128 -9.58 -2.42 -7.10
C THR A 128 -8.14 -2.61 -7.53
N SER A 129 -7.61 -1.66 -8.34
CA SER A 129 -6.23 -1.75 -8.82
C SER A 129 -5.63 -0.36 -9.05
N ILE A 130 -4.32 -0.26 -8.86
CA ILE A 130 -3.51 0.91 -9.24
C ILE A 130 -2.33 0.46 -10.09
N TYR A 131 -1.87 1.36 -10.96
CA TYR A 131 -0.82 1.06 -11.89
C TYR A 131 -0.02 2.31 -12.25
N SER A 132 1.30 2.20 -12.27
CA SER A 132 2.22 3.25 -12.75
C SER A 132 3.32 2.63 -13.57
N LYS A 133 3.29 2.81 -14.88
CA LYS A 133 4.35 2.34 -15.79
C LYS A 133 5.57 3.27 -15.75
N ASN A 134 5.30 4.55 -15.65
CA ASN A 134 6.28 5.62 -15.50
C ASN A 134 5.56 6.87 -14.98
N VAL A 135 6.30 7.94 -14.69
CA VAL A 135 5.76 9.21 -14.15
C VAL A 135 4.69 9.88 -15.04
N SER A 136 4.60 9.50 -16.31
CA SER A 136 3.65 10.06 -17.28
C SER A 136 2.49 9.13 -17.60
N ASP A 137 2.43 7.95 -16.98
CA ASP A 137 1.50 6.89 -17.38
C ASP A 137 0.96 6.16 -16.14
N ASN A 138 0.00 6.81 -15.47
CA ASN A 138 -0.61 6.37 -14.23
C ASN A 138 -2.08 6.03 -14.44
N TYR A 139 -2.54 4.97 -13.78
CA TYR A 139 -3.90 4.44 -13.90
C TYR A 139 -4.45 4.00 -12.55
N VAL A 140 -5.78 4.06 -12.45
CA VAL A 140 -6.57 3.52 -11.33
C VAL A 140 -7.75 2.75 -11.94
N VAL A 141 -8.06 1.59 -11.39
CA VAL A 141 -9.22 0.79 -11.83
C VAL A 141 -10.31 0.86 -10.77
N TYR A 142 -11.49 1.26 -11.22
CA TYR A 142 -12.71 1.34 -10.43
C TYR A 142 -13.57 0.11 -10.69
N ASP A 143 -13.94 -0.60 -9.63
CA ASP A 143 -14.89 -1.72 -9.63
C ASP A 143 -14.59 -2.81 -10.70
N ASN A 144 -13.32 -3.02 -11.01
CA ASN A 144 -12.82 -3.92 -12.08
C ASN A 144 -13.38 -3.64 -13.47
N ARG A 145 -14.00 -2.49 -13.75
CA ARG A 145 -14.71 -2.21 -15.00
C ARG A 145 -14.38 -0.87 -15.64
N ILE A 146 -13.97 0.13 -14.88
CA ILE A 146 -13.61 1.44 -15.45
C ILE A 146 -12.16 1.76 -15.12
N THR A 147 -11.34 1.96 -16.15
CA THR A 147 -9.94 2.35 -16.01
C THR A 147 -9.80 3.87 -16.10
N PHE A 148 -9.37 4.52 -15.03
CA PHE A 148 -9.01 5.94 -15.07
C PHE A 148 -7.60 6.09 -15.62
N LYS A 149 -7.46 6.69 -16.79
CA LYS A 149 -6.19 7.11 -17.35
C LYS A 149 -5.84 8.49 -16.80
N LEU A 150 -4.93 8.54 -15.80
CA LEU A 150 -4.55 9.76 -15.10
C LEU A 150 -3.39 10.50 -15.79
N GLY A 151 -2.64 9.80 -16.68
CA GLY A 151 -1.48 10.35 -17.36
C GLY A 151 -0.33 10.66 -16.38
N ASN A 152 0.20 11.90 -16.43
CA ASN A 152 1.36 12.27 -15.62
C ASN A 152 1.08 12.32 -14.10
N SER A 153 2.15 12.32 -13.32
CA SER A 153 2.13 12.31 -11.85
C SER A 153 1.66 13.60 -11.19
N LYS A 154 1.36 14.66 -11.98
CA LYS A 154 0.87 15.92 -11.43
C LYS A 154 -0.59 15.77 -11.00
N ASP A 155 -0.91 16.27 -9.80
CA ASP A 155 -2.29 16.36 -9.26
C ASP A 155 -3.07 15.03 -9.30
N LEU A 156 -2.39 13.89 -9.01
CA LEU A 156 -2.99 12.56 -9.02
C LEU A 156 -4.24 12.49 -8.13
N ASP A 157 -4.18 13.07 -6.93
CA ASP A 157 -5.27 13.08 -5.96
C ASP A 157 -6.53 13.75 -6.53
N THR A 158 -6.36 14.92 -7.15
CA THR A 158 -7.44 15.66 -7.82
C THR A 158 -8.02 14.86 -8.99
N LYS A 159 -7.17 14.19 -9.77
CA LYS A 159 -7.62 13.37 -10.90
C LYS A 159 -8.42 12.16 -10.45
N ILE A 160 -7.95 11.45 -9.40
CA ILE A 160 -8.68 10.30 -8.84
C ILE A 160 -10.06 10.75 -8.34
N THR A 161 -10.13 11.82 -7.54
CA THR A 161 -11.39 12.35 -7.02
C THR A 161 -12.35 12.77 -8.13
N LYS A 162 -11.85 13.44 -9.19
CA LYS A 162 -12.65 13.80 -10.37
C LYS A 162 -13.16 12.56 -11.12
N GLY A 163 -12.31 11.54 -11.28
CA GLY A 163 -12.69 10.28 -11.91
C GLY A 163 -13.84 9.60 -11.18
N LEU A 164 -13.75 9.52 -9.85
CA LEU A 164 -14.81 8.94 -9.00
C LEU A 164 -16.13 9.73 -9.12
N ALA A 165 -16.08 11.06 -9.04
CA ALA A 165 -17.26 11.90 -9.22
C ALA A 165 -17.90 11.76 -10.62
N ALA A 166 -17.10 11.45 -11.64
CA ALA A 166 -17.61 11.14 -12.97
C ALA A 166 -18.23 9.73 -13.02
N CYS A 167 -17.66 8.75 -12.32
CA CYS A 167 -18.27 7.42 -12.17
C CYS A 167 -19.62 7.45 -11.48
N ASP A 168 -19.81 8.27 -10.46
CA ASP A 168 -21.10 8.43 -9.79
C ASP A 168 -22.20 8.86 -10.77
N LYS A 169 -21.86 9.81 -11.66
CA LYS A 169 -22.78 10.26 -12.72
C LYS A 169 -23.02 9.17 -13.77
N LEU A 170 -21.95 8.48 -14.20
CA LEU A 170 -22.05 7.40 -15.18
C LEU A 170 -22.90 6.24 -14.62
N ASN A 171 -22.71 5.87 -13.35
CA ASN A 171 -23.47 4.82 -12.68
C ASN A 171 -24.97 5.14 -12.59
N SER A 172 -25.33 6.43 -12.52
CA SER A 172 -26.74 6.86 -12.50
C SER A 172 -27.44 6.65 -13.84
N SER A 173 -26.69 6.67 -14.96
CA SER A 173 -27.23 6.50 -16.32
C SER A 173 -26.91 5.13 -16.92
N SER A 174 -25.76 4.58 -16.63
CA SER A 174 -25.24 3.33 -17.21
C SER A 174 -24.44 2.54 -16.15
N PRO A 175 -25.11 1.86 -15.20
CA PRO A 175 -24.47 1.25 -14.02
C PRO A 175 -23.51 0.08 -14.37
N ASN A 176 -23.66 -0.52 -15.54
CA ASN A 176 -22.83 -1.63 -16.01
C ASN A 176 -21.83 -1.23 -17.09
N ALA A 177 -21.64 0.06 -17.35
CA ALA A 177 -20.68 0.53 -18.34
C ALA A 177 -19.26 0.07 -18.00
N THR A 178 -18.54 -0.42 -19.01
CA THR A 178 -17.13 -0.79 -18.95
C THR A 178 -16.32 0.06 -19.92
N GLY A 179 -15.09 0.38 -19.58
CA GLY A 179 -14.26 1.15 -20.50
C GLY A 179 -13.20 2.01 -19.82
N THR A 180 -12.69 2.95 -20.61
CA THR A 180 -11.60 3.83 -20.21
C THR A 180 -12.05 5.29 -20.06
N MET A 181 -11.73 5.88 -18.90
CA MET A 181 -12.00 7.28 -18.58
C MET A 181 -10.69 8.08 -18.55
N THR A 182 -10.49 8.97 -19.51
CA THR A 182 -9.34 9.89 -19.50
C THR A 182 -9.63 11.08 -18.59
N VAL A 183 -8.84 11.21 -17.51
CA VAL A 183 -9.05 12.23 -16.48
C VAL A 183 -7.93 13.25 -16.50
N SER A 184 -8.31 14.54 -16.60
CA SER A 184 -7.40 15.69 -16.53
C SER A 184 -7.86 16.70 -15.49
N THR A 185 -6.96 17.54 -14.98
CA THR A 185 -7.30 18.62 -14.03
C THR A 185 -8.00 19.79 -14.71
N ASP A 186 -7.60 20.11 -15.93
CA ASP A 186 -7.92 21.33 -16.67
C ASP A 186 -8.85 21.09 -17.88
N LYS A 187 -9.17 19.83 -18.19
CA LYS A 187 -10.01 19.46 -19.34
C LYS A 187 -11.25 18.67 -18.90
N SER A 188 -12.18 18.55 -19.79
CA SER A 188 -13.33 17.63 -19.64
C SER A 188 -12.83 16.18 -19.50
N ILE A 189 -13.57 15.38 -18.75
CA ILE A 189 -13.37 13.95 -18.67
C ILE A 189 -14.00 13.31 -19.91
N TYR A 190 -13.28 12.42 -20.55
CA TYR A 190 -13.75 11.66 -21.70
C TYR A 190 -13.87 10.19 -21.31
N PHE A 191 -15.03 9.61 -21.53
CA PHE A 191 -15.29 8.19 -21.36
C PHE A 191 -15.37 7.51 -22.72
N THR A 192 -14.68 6.40 -22.88
CA THR A 192 -14.75 5.52 -24.05
C THR A 192 -15.22 4.16 -23.58
N GLU A 193 -16.39 3.74 -24.02
CA GLU A 193 -16.97 2.43 -23.71
C GLU A 193 -16.25 1.33 -24.50
N GLU A 194 -16.03 0.18 -23.85
CA GLU A 194 -15.37 -1.02 -24.41
C GLU A 194 -16.28 -2.24 -24.33
#